data_5b9d165715bb6cb5a854ca9eedad9bb4
#
_entry.id   5b9d165715bb6cb5a854ca9eedad9bb4
#
_cell.length_a   1.000
_cell.length_b   1.000
_cell.length_c   1.000
_cell.angle_alpha   90.00
_cell.angle_beta   90.00
_cell.angle_gamma   90.00
#
_symmetry.space_group_name_H-M   'P 1'
#
loop_
_entity.id
_entity.type
_entity.pdbx_description
1 polymer ?
#
loop_
_entity_poly.entity_id
_entity_poly.type
_entity_poly.pdbx_seq_one_letter_code
_entity_poly.pdbx_strand_id
1 'polypeptide(L)'
;MNEKIDLSKETDLRGLTTTADILIPADPLKRVIGQDEAVELSRIAAKQRRHLLLVGPPGTGKSMIAQALALHLPRPNEEIRVVHNPESPERPLVEVRSESEVLQERESKGSAEGDLIHPEAAPPKVAERLGYRCRNCGTYSSPSERFCPSCEKAKIDLGPQAGNPFGDIFSGLMESMAGAAPFPTGKERVTTTRSRFGKEEVVVFERAGDMIRVLDEKSLERKRELDKLNPRKVIVPLERNPFVLATGASETELLGDVRHDPYGGHGQLGTQPFERVVPGAIHEAHQGVLFLDEISHLGATQRFILTAMQERQFPIAGRNPQSAGASVRVDGVPADFILVAACNIQDLEQVLSPLRSRISGDGYEILVETTMEDSQANRALLAQFVAQEIATAADLLSQHATSPRAT
;
A
#
# COMPACT_ATOMS: atom_id res chain seq x y z
N MET A 1 4.52 32.81 15.88
CA MET A 1 4.45 31.81 14.80
C MET A 1 4.21 32.64 13.55
N ASN A 2 5.18 32.71 12.63
CA ASN A 2 4.97 33.39 11.35
C ASN A 2 3.95 32.58 10.56
N GLU A 3 2.95 33.25 10.00
CA GLU A 3 1.96 32.65 9.12
C GLU A 3 2.68 32.17 7.84
N LYS A 4 2.51 30.91 7.47
CA LYS A 4 3.16 30.37 6.28
C LYS A 4 2.53 30.96 5.02
N ILE A 5 3.34 31.29 4.05
CA ILE A 5 2.96 31.94 2.79
C ILE A 5 2.40 30.89 1.81
N ASP A 6 1.18 31.08 1.36
CA ASP A 6 0.51 30.28 0.34
C ASP A 6 0.85 30.81 -1.06
N LEU A 7 1.82 30.19 -1.72
CA LEU A 7 2.29 30.61 -3.04
C LEU A 7 1.28 30.37 -4.17
N SER A 8 0.16 29.70 -3.92
CA SER A 8 -0.94 29.62 -4.87
C SER A 8 -1.75 30.91 -4.95
N LYS A 9 -1.64 31.78 -3.93
CA LYS A 9 -2.35 33.05 -3.82
C LYS A 9 -1.44 34.25 -3.94
N GLU A 10 -0.22 34.11 -3.45
CA GLU A 10 0.77 35.18 -3.41
C GLU A 10 2.03 34.74 -4.18
N THR A 11 2.26 35.37 -5.33
CA THR A 11 3.38 35.01 -6.22
C THR A 11 4.65 35.85 -5.96
N ASP A 12 4.59 36.80 -5.02
CA ASP A 12 5.73 37.64 -4.69
C ASP A 12 6.69 36.93 -3.72
N LEU A 13 7.86 36.55 -4.23
CA LEU A 13 8.88 35.86 -3.47
C LEU A 13 9.78 36.82 -2.63
N ARG A 14 9.61 38.13 -2.73
CA ARG A 14 10.51 39.13 -2.07
C ARG A 14 10.41 39.13 -0.54
N GLY A 15 9.34 38.58 0.03
CA GLY A 15 9.15 38.44 1.46
C GLY A 15 9.66 37.11 2.05
N LEU A 16 10.07 36.15 1.21
CA LEU A 16 10.53 34.84 1.66
C LEU A 16 11.97 34.91 2.15
N THR A 17 12.21 34.50 3.38
CA THR A 17 13.54 34.38 3.96
C THR A 17 14.04 32.95 3.96
N THR A 18 13.16 31.98 4.15
CA THR A 18 13.48 30.55 4.17
C THR A 18 12.37 29.73 3.49
N THR A 19 12.72 28.53 3.02
CA THR A 19 11.75 27.57 2.48
C THR A 19 10.77 27.03 3.53
N ALA A 20 11.08 27.18 4.82
CA ALA A 20 10.20 26.79 5.93
C ALA A 20 8.97 27.72 6.06
N ASP A 21 9.05 28.92 5.50
CA ASP A 21 7.97 29.91 5.49
C ASP A 21 6.91 29.60 4.42
N ILE A 22 7.17 28.65 3.52
CA ILE A 22 6.28 28.26 2.43
C ILE A 22 5.26 27.23 2.93
N LEU A 23 3.99 27.48 2.62
CA LEU A 23 2.92 26.53 2.88
C LEU A 23 2.94 25.42 1.83
N ILE A 24 3.17 24.18 2.25
CA ILE A 24 3.04 23.01 1.39
C ILE A 24 1.56 22.60 1.34
N PRO A 25 0.93 22.51 0.14
CA PRO A 25 -0.46 22.11 0.03
C PRO A 25 -0.73 20.73 0.64
N ALA A 26 -1.86 20.58 1.34
CA ALA A 26 -2.28 19.30 1.88
C ALA A 26 -2.75 18.35 0.76
N ASP A 27 -3.40 18.87 -0.28
CA ASP A 27 -3.83 18.10 -1.45
C ASP A 27 -2.61 17.74 -2.32
N PRO A 28 -2.31 16.45 -2.50
CA PRO A 28 -1.17 15.99 -3.28
C PRO A 28 -1.20 16.41 -4.74
N LEU A 29 -2.39 16.49 -5.36
CA LEU A 29 -2.51 16.96 -6.74
C LEU A 29 -2.08 18.42 -6.90
N LYS A 30 -2.21 19.25 -5.87
CA LYS A 30 -1.71 20.62 -5.86
C LYS A 30 -0.19 20.75 -5.70
N ARG A 31 0.47 19.64 -5.40
CA ARG A 31 1.93 19.56 -5.31
C ARG A 31 2.59 19.26 -6.66
N VAL A 32 1.82 18.77 -7.61
CA VAL A 32 2.27 18.57 -9.00
C VAL A 32 2.29 19.94 -9.68
N ILE A 33 3.44 20.33 -10.22
CA ILE A 33 3.69 21.67 -10.73
C ILE A 33 3.84 21.63 -12.23
N GLY A 34 3.25 22.62 -12.91
CA GLY A 34 3.34 22.77 -14.37
C GLY A 34 2.59 21.69 -15.15
N GLN A 35 1.60 21.05 -14.53
CA GLN A 35 0.81 19.96 -15.14
C GLN A 35 -0.68 20.17 -14.87
N ASP A 36 -1.19 21.40 -15.05
CA ASP A 36 -2.54 21.77 -14.63
C ASP A 36 -3.62 20.93 -15.32
N GLU A 37 -3.49 20.69 -16.63
CA GLU A 37 -4.41 19.83 -17.38
C GLU A 37 -4.36 18.38 -16.89
N ALA A 38 -3.15 17.83 -16.70
CA ALA A 38 -2.97 16.47 -16.21
C ALA A 38 -3.54 16.29 -14.79
N VAL A 39 -3.37 17.28 -13.93
CA VAL A 39 -3.92 17.30 -12.56
C VAL A 39 -5.45 17.34 -12.60
N GLU A 40 -6.05 18.19 -13.41
CA GLU A 40 -7.52 18.30 -13.49
C GLU A 40 -8.14 17.02 -14.08
N LEU A 41 -7.58 16.49 -15.17
CA LEU A 41 -8.05 15.24 -15.76
C LEU A 41 -7.87 14.06 -14.79
N SER A 42 -6.78 14.03 -14.02
CA SER A 42 -6.56 13.00 -12.99
C SER A 42 -7.60 13.08 -11.87
N ARG A 43 -7.99 14.29 -11.46
CA ARG A 43 -9.06 14.51 -10.47
C ARG A 43 -10.40 14.01 -10.98
N ILE A 44 -10.72 14.27 -12.24
CA ILE A 44 -11.93 13.78 -12.90
C ILE A 44 -11.87 12.24 -13.01
N ALA A 45 -10.74 11.69 -13.43
CA ALA A 45 -10.52 10.26 -13.55
C ALA A 45 -10.70 9.52 -12.21
N ALA A 46 -10.19 10.08 -11.12
CA ALA A 46 -10.38 9.51 -9.78
C ALA A 46 -11.87 9.44 -9.40
N LYS A 47 -12.62 10.53 -9.60
CA LYS A 47 -14.06 10.58 -9.31
C LYS A 47 -14.88 9.62 -10.16
N GLN A 48 -14.51 9.43 -11.41
CA GLN A 48 -15.20 8.57 -12.38
C GLN A 48 -14.68 7.13 -12.42
N ARG A 49 -13.63 6.80 -11.64
CA ARG A 49 -12.90 5.53 -11.68
C ARG A 49 -12.43 5.18 -13.11
N ARG A 50 -11.80 6.14 -13.78
CA ARG A 50 -11.32 6.02 -15.16
C ARG A 50 -9.82 5.72 -15.19
N HIS A 51 -9.38 4.99 -16.23
CA HIS A 51 -7.97 4.69 -16.47
C HIS A 51 -7.24 5.91 -17.04
N LEU A 52 -5.92 5.97 -16.86
CA LEU A 52 -5.06 7.02 -17.40
C LEU A 52 -3.86 6.43 -18.14
N LEU A 53 -3.51 7.06 -19.27
CA LEU A 53 -2.22 6.88 -19.92
C LEU A 53 -1.48 8.23 -19.91
N LEU A 54 -0.39 8.30 -19.17
CA LEU A 54 0.45 9.49 -19.05
C LEU A 54 1.63 9.37 -20.03
N VAL A 55 1.66 10.21 -21.03
CA VAL A 55 2.68 10.19 -22.09
C VAL A 55 3.62 11.38 -21.92
N GLY A 56 4.91 11.12 -21.77
CA GLY A 56 5.91 12.18 -21.63
C GLY A 56 7.27 11.66 -21.16
N PRO A 57 8.32 12.49 -21.19
CA PRO A 57 9.65 12.08 -20.79
C PRO A 57 9.76 11.80 -19.28
N PRO A 58 10.83 11.11 -18.83
CA PRO A 58 11.06 10.87 -17.42
C PRO A 58 11.22 12.20 -16.66
N GLY A 59 10.86 12.18 -15.37
CA GLY A 59 11.01 13.37 -14.49
C GLY A 59 9.89 14.41 -14.59
N THR A 60 8.82 14.16 -15.38
CA THR A 60 7.67 15.10 -15.54
C THR A 60 6.57 14.93 -14.50
N GLY A 61 6.80 14.17 -13.41
CA GLY A 61 5.83 14.04 -12.32
C GLY A 61 4.74 12.97 -12.52
N LYS A 62 4.85 12.10 -13.55
CA LYS A 62 3.86 11.03 -13.84
C LYS A 62 3.54 10.16 -12.62
N SER A 63 4.56 9.73 -11.89
CA SER A 63 4.39 8.90 -10.67
C SER A 63 3.70 9.67 -9.55
N MET A 64 4.00 10.97 -9.41
CA MET A 64 3.32 11.83 -8.42
C MET A 64 1.83 11.98 -8.73
N ILE A 65 1.48 12.14 -10.00
CA ILE A 65 0.07 12.21 -10.45
C ILE A 65 -0.65 10.91 -10.11
N ALA A 66 -0.05 9.76 -10.44
CA ALA A 66 -0.64 8.45 -10.18
C ALA A 66 -0.88 8.22 -8.67
N GLN A 67 0.07 8.61 -7.86
CA GLN A 67 0.01 8.50 -6.40
C GLN A 67 -1.04 9.43 -5.79
N ALA A 68 -1.04 10.68 -6.24
CA ALA A 68 -2.02 11.65 -5.81
C ALA A 68 -3.45 11.21 -6.17
N LEU A 69 -3.63 10.57 -7.34
CA LEU A 69 -4.91 10.00 -7.74
C LEU A 69 -5.39 8.94 -6.73
N ALA A 70 -4.52 8.06 -6.27
CA ALA A 70 -4.89 7.01 -5.32
C ALA A 70 -5.42 7.57 -3.99
N LEU A 71 -4.94 8.74 -3.56
CA LEU A 71 -5.41 9.41 -2.34
C LEU A 71 -6.80 10.04 -2.48
N HIS A 72 -7.25 10.26 -3.71
CA HIS A 72 -8.60 10.74 -4.01
C HIS A 72 -9.64 9.63 -4.17
N LEU A 73 -9.21 8.36 -4.11
CA LEU A 73 -10.12 7.22 -4.16
C LEU A 73 -10.69 6.90 -2.76
N PRO A 74 -11.90 6.31 -2.73
CA PRO A 74 -12.40 5.72 -1.49
C PRO A 74 -11.47 4.59 -1.05
N ARG A 75 -11.46 4.32 0.25
CA ARG A 75 -10.66 3.22 0.80
C ARG A 75 -11.17 1.89 0.29
N PRO A 76 -10.27 0.94 0.03
CA PRO A 76 -10.65 -0.43 -0.21
C PRO A 76 -11.47 -0.98 0.97
N ASN A 77 -12.59 -1.63 0.68
CA ASN A 77 -13.53 -2.15 1.66
C ASN A 77 -13.75 -3.66 1.54
N GLU A 78 -12.94 -4.33 0.73
CA GLU A 78 -12.99 -5.78 0.53
C GLU A 78 -11.65 -6.44 0.86
N GLU A 79 -11.73 -7.58 1.53
CA GLU A 79 -10.64 -8.51 1.79
C GLU A 79 -10.80 -9.73 0.89
N ILE A 80 -9.73 -10.16 0.23
CA ILE A 80 -9.75 -11.35 -0.64
C ILE A 80 -9.01 -12.48 0.06
N ARG A 81 -9.68 -13.63 0.16
CA ARG A 81 -9.17 -14.85 0.77
C ARG A 81 -9.18 -15.99 -0.23
N VAL A 82 -8.26 -16.92 -0.03
CA VAL A 82 -8.25 -18.21 -0.70
C VAL A 82 -8.54 -19.28 0.34
N VAL A 83 -9.54 -20.10 0.08
CA VAL A 83 -10.05 -21.13 0.97
C VAL A 83 -9.74 -22.51 0.40
N HIS A 84 -9.43 -23.46 1.28
CA HIS A 84 -9.23 -24.84 0.88
C HIS A 84 -10.48 -25.42 0.21
N ASN A 85 -10.27 -26.11 -0.91
CA ASN A 85 -11.32 -26.86 -1.58
C ASN A 85 -11.13 -28.36 -1.30
N PRO A 86 -11.99 -28.99 -0.47
CA PRO A 86 -11.84 -30.42 -0.13
C PRO A 86 -12.04 -31.35 -1.33
N GLU A 87 -12.87 -30.95 -2.31
CA GLU A 87 -13.16 -31.77 -3.49
C GLU A 87 -12.02 -31.72 -4.52
N SER A 88 -11.33 -30.58 -4.61
CA SER A 88 -10.22 -30.38 -5.51
C SER A 88 -9.20 -29.43 -4.88
N PRO A 89 -8.26 -29.93 -4.08
CA PRO A 89 -7.28 -29.10 -3.37
C PRO A 89 -6.44 -28.21 -4.30
N GLU A 90 -6.25 -28.63 -5.54
CA GLU A 90 -5.51 -27.88 -6.58
C GLU A 90 -6.32 -26.72 -7.19
N ARG A 91 -7.62 -26.64 -6.85
CA ARG A 91 -8.55 -25.59 -7.24
C ARG A 91 -9.11 -24.88 -6.00
N PRO A 92 -8.29 -24.17 -5.24
CA PRO A 92 -8.76 -23.41 -4.08
C PRO A 92 -9.84 -22.40 -4.48
N LEU A 93 -10.76 -22.15 -3.55
CA LEU A 93 -11.89 -21.26 -3.79
C LEU A 93 -11.53 -19.82 -3.37
N VAL A 94 -12.09 -18.84 -4.07
CA VAL A 94 -11.96 -17.42 -3.71
C VAL A 94 -13.14 -17.03 -2.83
N GLU A 95 -12.86 -16.37 -1.74
CA GLU A 95 -13.84 -15.75 -0.86
C GLU A 95 -13.55 -14.25 -0.77
N VAL A 96 -14.55 -13.42 -1.10
CA VAL A 96 -14.49 -11.97 -0.94
C VAL A 96 -15.30 -11.58 0.28
N ARG A 97 -14.72 -10.82 1.18
CA ARG A 97 -15.35 -10.35 2.42
C ARG A 97 -15.38 -8.84 2.47
N SER A 98 -16.56 -8.30 2.76
CA SER A 98 -16.73 -6.88 3.02
C SER A 98 -16.10 -6.46 4.35
N GLU A 99 -15.80 -5.18 4.51
CA GLU A 99 -15.29 -4.61 5.76
C GLU A 99 -16.16 -4.97 6.96
N SER A 100 -17.50 -4.87 6.83
CA SER A 100 -18.44 -5.21 7.89
C SER A 100 -18.36 -6.69 8.31
N GLU A 101 -18.22 -7.60 7.36
CA GLU A 101 -18.09 -9.04 7.64
C GLU A 101 -16.75 -9.35 8.31
N VAL A 102 -15.65 -8.71 7.85
CA VAL A 102 -14.32 -8.87 8.45
C VAL A 102 -14.31 -8.37 9.89
N LEU A 103 -14.92 -7.21 10.15
CA LEU A 103 -15.01 -6.63 11.48
C LEU A 103 -15.86 -7.51 12.41
N GLN A 104 -17.03 -7.95 11.98
CA GLN A 104 -17.89 -8.89 12.75
C GLN A 104 -17.15 -10.20 13.04
N GLU A 105 -16.41 -10.73 12.08
CA GLU A 105 -15.62 -11.94 12.28
C GLU A 105 -14.47 -11.70 13.28
N ARG A 106 -13.80 -10.55 13.22
CA ARG A 106 -12.77 -10.16 14.20
C ARG A 106 -13.36 -9.99 15.60
N GLU A 107 -14.54 -9.39 15.72
CA GLU A 107 -15.26 -9.22 16.99
C GLU A 107 -15.73 -10.55 17.57
N SER A 108 -16.34 -11.41 16.76
CA SER A 108 -16.81 -12.72 17.19
C SER A 108 -15.68 -13.66 17.60
N LYS A 109 -14.55 -13.63 16.90
CA LYS A 109 -13.33 -14.34 17.29
C LYS A 109 -12.70 -13.71 18.53
N GLY A 110 -12.79 -12.40 18.64
CA GLY A 110 -12.23 -11.64 19.73
C GLY A 110 -12.82 -11.92 21.10
N SER A 111 -14.11 -12.19 21.15
CA SER A 111 -14.79 -12.57 22.41
C SER A 111 -14.44 -13.99 22.87
N ALA A 112 -13.93 -14.85 21.97
CA ALA A 112 -13.58 -16.24 22.29
C ALA A 112 -12.07 -16.48 22.55
N GLU A 113 -11.16 -15.54 22.24
CA GLU A 113 -9.75 -15.85 22.02
C GLU A 113 -8.75 -14.93 22.74
N GLY A 114 -8.94 -14.56 23.98
CA GLY A 114 -7.91 -13.90 24.77
C GLY A 114 -8.38 -12.71 25.59
N ASP A 115 -7.55 -12.29 26.52
CA ASP A 115 -7.84 -11.17 27.42
C ASP A 115 -7.63 -9.83 26.72
N LEU A 116 -8.59 -8.92 26.84
CA LEU A 116 -8.44 -7.53 26.42
C LEU A 116 -7.81 -6.73 27.55
N ILE A 117 -6.69 -6.08 27.27
CA ILE A 117 -6.01 -5.20 28.22
C ILE A 117 -5.94 -3.77 27.69
N HIS A 118 -5.92 -2.80 28.62
CA HIS A 118 -5.67 -1.42 28.25
C HIS A 118 -4.21 -1.25 27.77
N PRO A 119 -3.92 -0.37 26.80
CA PRO A 119 -2.57 -0.16 26.27
C PRO A 119 -1.51 0.13 27.34
N GLU A 120 -1.89 0.79 28.45
CA GLU A 120 -1.00 1.07 29.58
C GLU A 120 -0.60 -0.18 30.37
N ALA A 121 -1.42 -1.24 30.35
CA ALA A 121 -1.13 -2.51 31.00
C ALA A 121 -0.23 -3.41 30.16
N ALA A 122 -0.01 -3.08 28.89
CA ALA A 122 0.89 -3.83 28.00
C ALA A 122 2.34 -3.44 28.21
N PRO A 123 3.30 -4.33 27.91
CA PRO A 123 4.72 -3.99 27.93
C PRO A 123 4.99 -2.77 27.04
N PRO A 124 5.75 -1.75 27.50
CA PRO A 124 5.95 -0.50 26.78
C PRO A 124 6.39 -0.67 25.32
N LYS A 125 7.33 -1.59 25.07
CA LYS A 125 7.81 -1.90 23.72
C LYS A 125 6.75 -2.54 22.80
N VAL A 126 5.79 -3.24 23.40
CA VAL A 126 4.66 -3.83 22.66
C VAL A 126 3.67 -2.71 22.31
N ALA A 127 3.31 -1.86 23.26
CA ALA A 127 2.43 -0.73 23.03
C ALA A 127 3.02 0.23 21.97
N GLU A 128 4.34 0.45 21.96
CA GLU A 128 5.04 1.23 20.93
C GLU A 128 4.94 0.58 19.55
N ARG A 129 5.18 -0.73 19.44
CA ARG A 129 5.11 -1.45 18.16
C ARG A 129 3.69 -1.55 17.61
N LEU A 130 2.70 -1.60 18.48
CA LEU A 130 1.29 -1.61 18.10
C LEU A 130 0.72 -0.20 17.82
N GLY A 131 1.49 0.87 18.09
CA GLY A 131 1.10 2.23 17.78
C GLY A 131 0.31 2.95 18.87
N TYR A 132 0.16 2.38 20.06
CA TYR A 132 -0.54 3.01 21.19
C TYR A 132 0.35 3.94 22.02
N ARG A 133 1.66 3.77 21.99
CA ARG A 133 2.61 4.54 22.79
C ARG A 133 3.63 5.25 21.90
N CYS A 134 3.87 6.52 22.16
CA CYS A 134 4.90 7.28 21.47
C CYS A 134 6.31 6.87 21.95
N ARG A 135 7.20 6.53 21.03
CA ARG A 135 8.61 6.18 21.34
C ARG A 135 9.40 7.35 21.91
N ASN A 136 9.06 8.57 21.53
CA ASN A 136 9.83 9.77 21.90
C ASN A 136 9.47 10.27 23.28
N CYS A 137 8.18 10.44 23.61
CA CYS A 137 7.73 11.02 24.87
C CYS A 137 6.99 10.04 25.79
N GLY A 138 6.68 8.84 25.29
CA GLY A 138 5.98 7.82 26.08
C GLY A 138 4.47 8.03 26.24
N THR A 139 3.90 9.07 25.66
CA THR A 139 2.46 9.36 25.74
C THR A 139 1.67 8.29 24.99
N TYR A 140 0.56 7.87 25.59
CA TYR A 140 -0.40 6.95 24.98
C TYR A 140 -1.45 7.73 24.19
N SER A 141 -1.80 7.22 23.01
CA SER A 141 -2.85 7.77 22.15
C SER A 141 -3.33 6.71 21.16
N SER A 142 -4.43 6.97 20.46
CA SER A 142 -5.01 6.01 19.52
C SER A 142 -4.01 5.59 18.45
N PRO A 143 -3.95 4.30 18.06
CA PRO A 143 -3.08 3.82 16.98
C PRO A 143 -3.46 4.39 15.61
N SER A 144 -4.65 4.97 15.46
CA SER A 144 -5.06 5.69 14.24
C SER A 144 -4.34 7.04 14.08
N GLU A 145 -3.80 7.60 15.16
CA GLU A 145 -3.04 8.84 15.14
C GLU A 145 -1.58 8.57 14.77
N ARG A 146 -1.12 9.10 13.66
CA ARG A 146 0.26 8.94 13.19
C ARG A 146 1.26 9.75 14.00
N PHE A 147 0.86 10.94 14.37
CA PHE A 147 1.68 11.86 15.15
C PHE A 147 1.25 11.84 16.62
N CYS A 148 2.21 11.94 17.49
CA CYS A 148 1.92 12.01 18.91
C CYS A 148 1.26 13.36 19.24
N PRO A 149 0.09 13.37 19.91
CA PRO A 149 -0.59 14.63 20.26
C PRO A 149 0.20 15.49 21.26
N SER A 150 1.18 14.89 21.95
CA SER A 150 1.98 15.58 22.97
C SER A 150 3.30 16.16 22.45
N CYS A 151 4.00 15.47 21.53
CA CYS A 151 5.31 15.90 21.03
C CYS A 151 5.36 16.06 19.51
N GLU A 152 4.24 15.89 18.81
CA GLU A 152 4.05 16.03 17.37
C GLU A 152 4.98 15.17 16.48
N LYS A 153 5.74 14.25 17.07
CA LYS A 153 6.61 13.33 16.32
C LYS A 153 5.85 12.08 15.89
N ALA A 154 6.26 11.50 14.76
CA ALA A 154 5.72 10.24 14.29
C ALA A 154 5.88 9.13 15.33
N LYS A 155 4.84 8.35 15.58
CA LYS A 155 4.83 7.31 16.63
C LYS A 155 5.61 6.06 16.25
N ILE A 156 5.73 5.76 14.96
CA ILE A 156 6.27 4.49 14.47
C ILE A 156 7.25 4.77 13.34
N ASP A 157 8.42 4.12 13.42
CA ASP A 157 9.30 3.97 12.27
C ASP A 157 8.67 2.93 11.34
N LEU A 158 8.25 3.36 10.18
CA LEU A 158 8.08 2.47 9.04
C LEU A 158 9.49 2.15 8.56
N GLY A 159 10.11 1.13 9.17
CA GLY A 159 11.42 0.68 8.77
C GLY A 159 11.45 0.36 7.28
N PRO A 160 12.60 0.53 6.60
CA PRO A 160 12.74 0.25 5.19
C PRO A 160 12.30 -1.19 4.91
N GLN A 161 11.37 -1.37 3.99
CA GLN A 161 11.14 -2.67 3.40
C GLN A 161 12.40 -3.00 2.61
N ALA A 162 13.19 -3.91 3.15
CA ALA A 162 14.46 -4.33 2.56
C ALA A 162 14.22 -4.80 1.11
N GLY A 163 14.70 -4.03 0.14
CA GLY A 163 14.77 -4.46 -1.24
C GLY A 163 14.41 -3.44 -2.33
N ASN A 164 13.91 -2.25 -1.99
CA ASN A 164 13.57 -1.28 -3.01
C ASN A 164 14.19 0.10 -2.70
N PRO A 165 15.30 0.51 -3.37
CA PRO A 165 15.95 1.78 -3.12
C PRO A 165 15.10 3.02 -3.44
N PHE A 166 14.01 2.85 -4.21
CA PHE A 166 13.01 3.89 -4.47
C PHE A 166 11.85 3.87 -3.46
N GLY A 167 11.68 2.80 -2.70
CA GLY A 167 10.63 2.66 -1.69
C GLY A 167 10.75 3.65 -0.53
N ASP A 168 11.98 4.01 -0.18
CA ASP A 168 12.26 4.91 0.95
C ASP A 168 11.94 6.38 0.62
N ILE A 169 12.24 6.83 -0.60
CA ILE A 169 11.88 8.17 -1.07
C ILE A 169 10.36 8.28 -1.21
N PHE A 170 9.73 7.19 -1.61
CA PHE A 170 8.31 7.12 -1.90
C PHE A 170 7.46 6.98 -0.64
N SER A 171 7.91 6.22 0.37
CA SER A 171 7.23 6.12 1.67
C SER A 171 7.27 7.45 2.43
N GLY A 172 8.38 8.18 2.39
CA GLY A 172 8.50 9.51 2.97
C GLY A 172 7.58 10.53 2.28
N LEU A 173 7.45 10.46 0.95
CA LEU A 173 6.54 11.31 0.20
C LEU A 173 5.07 10.98 0.51
N MET A 174 4.71 9.69 0.60
CA MET A 174 3.39 9.23 1.03
C MET A 174 3.08 9.63 2.46
N GLU A 175 4.04 9.56 3.37
CA GLU A 175 3.87 10.01 4.75
C GLU A 175 3.63 11.52 4.84
N SER A 176 4.36 12.30 4.08
CA SER A 176 4.16 13.75 4.02
C SER A 176 2.82 14.14 3.36
N MET A 177 2.35 13.34 2.40
CA MET A 177 1.12 13.59 1.64
C MET A 177 -0.14 13.06 2.34
N ALA A 178 -0.02 12.05 3.19
CA ALA A 178 -1.16 11.38 3.82
C ALA A 178 -1.65 12.04 5.12
N GLY A 179 -1.40 13.33 5.31
CA GLY A 179 -1.88 14.10 6.47
C GLY A 179 -3.40 14.07 6.71
N ALA A 180 -4.16 13.32 5.93
CA ALA A 180 -5.63 13.26 6.03
C ALA A 180 -6.22 11.84 6.05
N ALA A 181 -5.44 10.76 5.91
CA ALA A 181 -6.01 9.40 5.94
C ALA A 181 -5.54 8.64 7.19
N PRO A 182 -6.43 8.15 8.05
CA PRO A 182 -6.08 7.31 9.19
C PRO A 182 -5.73 5.90 8.69
N PHE A 183 -4.49 5.68 8.18
CA PHE A 183 -3.96 4.34 8.11
C PHE A 183 -3.46 3.97 9.50
N PRO A 184 -3.77 2.77 10.01
CA PRO A 184 -3.30 2.37 11.33
C PRO A 184 -1.78 2.31 11.33
N THR A 185 -1.17 3.09 12.20
CA THR A 185 0.26 3.17 12.38
C THR A 185 0.72 2.01 13.26
N GLY A 186 1.61 1.15 12.76
CA GLY A 186 2.22 0.05 13.51
C GLY A 186 1.81 -1.34 13.05
N LYS A 187 2.49 -2.32 13.61
CA LYS A 187 2.17 -3.73 13.36
C LYS A 187 0.83 -4.07 14.00
N GLU A 188 -0.03 -4.78 13.30
CA GLU A 188 -1.26 -5.32 13.88
C GLU A 188 -1.00 -6.35 14.99
N ARG A 189 0.16 -7.00 14.93
CA ARG A 189 0.52 -8.12 15.77
C ARG A 189 1.97 -8.07 16.21
N VAL A 190 2.21 -8.26 17.51
CA VAL A 190 3.56 -8.33 18.10
C VAL A 190 3.68 -9.62 18.92
N THR A 191 4.64 -10.46 18.57
CA THR A 191 4.95 -11.68 19.32
C THR A 191 6.11 -11.41 20.28
N THR A 192 5.96 -11.84 21.54
CA THR A 192 6.99 -11.78 22.57
C THR A 192 7.02 -13.07 23.36
N THR A 193 8.13 -13.34 24.03
CA THR A 193 8.26 -14.41 25.03
C THR A 193 8.09 -13.83 26.43
N ARG A 194 7.27 -14.46 27.25
CA ARG A 194 7.08 -14.14 28.67
C ARG A 194 7.54 -15.32 29.50
N SER A 195 8.41 -15.11 30.47
CA SER A 195 8.77 -16.13 31.43
C SER A 195 7.75 -16.14 32.56
N ARG A 196 7.08 -17.28 32.76
CA ARG A 196 6.14 -17.52 33.86
C ARG A 196 6.49 -18.83 34.53
N PHE A 197 6.79 -18.80 35.86
CA PHE A 197 7.20 -19.97 36.62
C PHE A 197 8.38 -20.77 36.03
N GLY A 198 9.37 -20.09 35.43
CA GLY A 198 10.56 -20.71 34.84
C GLY A 198 10.34 -21.37 33.46
N LYS A 199 9.14 -21.25 32.89
CA LYS A 199 8.84 -21.63 31.49
C LYS A 199 8.71 -20.39 30.63
N GLU A 200 9.30 -20.44 29.46
CA GLU A 200 9.08 -19.41 28.44
C GLU A 200 7.77 -19.70 27.69
N GLU A 201 6.82 -18.81 27.80
CA GLU A 201 5.56 -18.84 27.05
C GLU A 201 5.60 -17.83 25.93
N VAL A 202 5.17 -18.22 24.74
CA VAL A 202 4.97 -17.30 23.61
C VAL A 202 3.63 -16.57 23.81
N VAL A 203 3.69 -15.25 23.90
CA VAL A 203 2.51 -14.40 24.03
C VAL A 203 2.41 -13.50 22.80
N VAL A 204 1.24 -13.47 22.19
CA VAL A 204 0.97 -12.62 21.05
C VAL A 204 0.03 -11.49 21.46
N PHE A 205 0.42 -10.27 21.13
CA PHE A 205 -0.37 -9.07 21.35
C PHE A 205 -0.92 -8.61 20.01
N GLU A 206 -2.24 -8.47 19.90
CA GLU A 206 -2.94 -8.02 18.70
C GLU A 206 -3.66 -6.70 18.99
N ARG A 207 -3.73 -5.83 17.99
CA ARG A 207 -4.51 -4.61 18.07
C ARG A 207 -6.00 -4.94 18.03
N ALA A 208 -6.78 -4.38 18.95
CA ALA A 208 -8.22 -4.58 19.06
C ALA A 208 -8.92 -3.23 19.33
N GLY A 209 -8.99 -2.37 18.29
CA GLY A 209 -9.53 -1.00 18.45
C GLY A 209 -8.67 -0.17 19.41
N ASP A 210 -9.25 0.31 20.48
CA ASP A 210 -8.55 1.08 21.55
C ASP A 210 -7.91 0.19 22.61
N MET A 211 -8.08 -1.13 22.53
CA MET A 211 -7.55 -2.12 23.47
C MET A 211 -6.50 -3.01 22.78
N ILE A 212 -5.71 -3.71 23.60
CA ILE A 212 -4.76 -4.72 23.14
C ILE A 212 -5.27 -6.09 23.55
N ARG A 213 -5.39 -7.02 22.59
CA ARG A 213 -5.71 -8.41 22.86
C ARG A 213 -4.44 -9.20 23.14
N VAL A 214 -4.48 -9.98 24.21
CA VAL A 214 -3.39 -10.85 24.63
C VAL A 214 -3.78 -12.28 24.36
N LEU A 215 -3.02 -12.97 23.52
CA LEU A 215 -3.19 -14.38 23.20
C LEU A 215 -2.09 -15.16 23.89
N ASP A 216 -2.45 -15.94 24.88
CA ASP A 216 -1.58 -16.93 25.51
C ASP A 216 -1.48 -18.21 24.66
N GLU A 217 -0.64 -19.16 25.09
CA GLU A 217 -0.42 -20.42 24.36
C GLU A 217 -1.74 -21.18 24.15
N LYS A 218 -2.61 -21.21 25.15
CA LYS A 218 -3.93 -21.90 25.06
C LYS A 218 -4.88 -21.26 24.08
N SER A 219 -4.90 -19.92 24.04
CA SER A 219 -5.71 -19.15 23.07
C SER A 219 -5.17 -19.33 21.66
N LEU A 220 -3.85 -19.41 21.52
CA LEU A 220 -3.21 -19.69 20.22
C LEU A 220 -3.51 -21.10 19.72
N GLU A 221 -3.55 -22.09 20.60
CA GLU A 221 -3.94 -23.46 20.24
C GLU A 221 -5.39 -23.54 19.79
N ARG A 222 -6.33 -22.93 20.56
CA ARG A 222 -7.74 -22.84 20.14
C ARG A 222 -7.92 -22.13 18.80
N LYS A 223 -7.19 -21.06 18.58
CA LYS A 223 -7.20 -20.34 17.29
C LYS A 223 -6.71 -21.24 16.16
N ARG A 224 -5.65 -22.00 16.38
CA ARG A 224 -5.14 -22.99 15.40
C ARG A 224 -6.15 -24.10 15.12
N GLU A 225 -6.89 -24.54 16.12
CA GLU A 225 -7.95 -25.55 15.92
C GLU A 225 -9.12 -25.00 15.11
N LEU A 226 -9.55 -23.76 15.39
CA LEU A 226 -10.57 -23.08 14.60
C LEU A 226 -10.14 -22.82 13.14
N ASP A 227 -8.86 -22.43 12.95
CA ASP A 227 -8.28 -22.24 11.62
C ASP A 227 -8.17 -23.56 10.83
N LYS A 228 -7.98 -24.70 11.54
CA LYS A 228 -8.01 -26.03 10.91
C LYS A 228 -9.40 -26.44 10.45
N LEU A 229 -10.46 -25.97 11.10
CA LEU A 229 -11.85 -26.24 10.70
C LEU A 229 -12.25 -25.48 9.43
N ASN A 230 -11.62 -24.34 9.17
CA ASN A 230 -11.87 -23.54 7.97
C ASN A 230 -10.53 -22.99 7.41
N PRO A 231 -9.72 -23.85 6.76
CA PRO A 231 -8.39 -23.50 6.30
C PRO A 231 -8.45 -22.48 5.16
N ARG A 232 -7.91 -21.29 5.43
CA ARG A 232 -7.94 -20.15 4.51
C ARG A 232 -6.68 -19.29 4.64
N LYS A 233 -6.37 -18.56 3.58
CA LYS A 233 -5.29 -17.57 3.53
C LYS A 233 -5.82 -16.24 3.02
N VAL A 234 -5.56 -15.17 3.73
CA VAL A 234 -5.78 -13.80 3.22
C VAL A 234 -4.68 -13.51 2.20
N ILE A 235 -5.07 -13.23 0.96
CA ILE A 235 -4.14 -12.86 -0.12
C ILE A 235 -4.13 -11.35 -0.36
N VAL A 236 -5.27 -10.68 -0.19
CA VAL A 236 -5.36 -9.22 -0.26
C VAL A 236 -6.03 -8.73 1.02
N PRO A 237 -5.30 -8.14 1.97
CA PRO A 237 -5.85 -7.71 3.24
C PRO A 237 -6.76 -6.48 3.08
N LEU A 238 -7.70 -6.30 4.01
CA LEU A 238 -8.59 -5.14 4.04
C LEU A 238 -7.79 -3.84 4.19
N GLU A 239 -6.86 -3.83 5.16
CA GLU A 239 -5.99 -2.69 5.41
C GLU A 239 -4.74 -2.79 4.52
N ARG A 240 -4.76 -2.06 3.41
CA ARG A 240 -3.66 -2.03 2.43
C ARG A 240 -3.48 -0.64 1.84
N ASN A 241 -2.30 -0.40 1.26
CA ASN A 241 -2.09 0.78 0.44
C ASN A 241 -2.90 0.63 -0.86
N PRO A 242 -3.80 1.58 -1.19
CA PRO A 242 -4.56 1.55 -2.43
C PRO A 242 -3.71 1.83 -3.68
N PHE A 243 -2.45 2.24 -3.51
CA PHE A 243 -1.51 2.51 -4.59
C PHE A 243 -0.48 1.39 -4.69
N VAL A 244 -0.47 0.70 -5.83
CA VAL A 244 0.46 -0.38 -6.14
C VAL A 244 1.33 0.03 -7.31
N LEU A 245 2.64 0.11 -7.07
CA LEU A 245 3.65 0.40 -8.09
C LEU A 245 4.20 -0.93 -8.63
N ALA A 246 4.15 -1.12 -9.95
CA ALA A 246 4.64 -2.31 -10.62
C ALA A 246 5.57 -1.96 -11.80
N THR A 247 6.59 -1.14 -11.54
CA THR A 247 7.61 -0.76 -12.51
C THR A 247 8.60 -1.90 -12.70
N GLY A 248 8.82 -2.32 -13.95
CA GLY A 248 9.75 -3.41 -14.26
C GLY A 248 9.34 -4.77 -13.68
N ALA A 249 8.08 -4.92 -13.25
CA ALA A 249 7.58 -6.15 -12.66
C ALA A 249 7.67 -7.32 -13.63
N SER A 250 8.13 -8.46 -13.14
CA SER A 250 8.05 -9.73 -13.86
C SER A 250 6.59 -10.15 -14.04
N GLU A 251 6.35 -11.08 -14.95
CA GLU A 251 4.99 -11.62 -15.15
C GLU A 251 4.41 -12.21 -13.86
N THR A 252 5.23 -12.88 -13.05
CA THR A 252 4.82 -13.46 -11.76
C THR A 252 4.48 -12.42 -10.71
N GLU A 253 5.25 -11.33 -10.64
CA GLU A 253 4.97 -10.21 -9.74
C GLU A 253 3.70 -9.45 -10.13
N LEU A 254 3.46 -9.33 -11.45
CA LEU A 254 2.29 -8.61 -11.93
C LEU A 254 1.00 -9.43 -11.80
N LEU A 255 1.03 -10.70 -12.18
CA LEU A 255 -0.15 -11.55 -12.33
C LEU A 255 -0.33 -12.58 -11.20
N GLY A 256 0.63 -12.66 -10.28
CA GLY A 256 0.64 -13.65 -9.22
C GLY A 256 1.20 -15.01 -9.63
N ASP A 257 1.50 -15.82 -8.64
CA ASP A 257 2.10 -17.14 -8.80
C ASP A 257 1.69 -18.09 -7.68
N VAL A 258 2.08 -19.35 -7.79
CA VAL A 258 1.96 -20.35 -6.73
C VAL A 258 3.36 -20.80 -6.34
N ARG A 259 3.73 -20.58 -5.06
CA ARG A 259 5.07 -20.95 -4.56
C ARG A 259 5.35 -22.42 -4.78
N HIS A 260 6.58 -22.71 -5.20
CA HIS A 260 7.07 -24.06 -5.30
C HIS A 260 7.16 -24.71 -3.90
N ASP A 261 6.67 -25.93 -3.79
CA ASP A 261 6.86 -26.76 -2.60
C ASP A 261 7.65 -28.02 -3.01
N PRO A 262 8.88 -28.16 -2.55
CA PRO A 262 9.70 -29.36 -2.86
C PRO A 262 9.12 -30.64 -2.26
N TYR A 263 8.24 -30.54 -1.26
CA TYR A 263 7.56 -31.66 -0.60
C TYR A 263 6.11 -31.84 -1.09
N GLY A 264 5.73 -31.14 -2.16
CA GLY A 264 4.38 -31.18 -2.72
C GLY A 264 3.90 -32.59 -2.99
N GLY A 265 2.80 -32.98 -2.32
CA GLY A 265 2.22 -34.33 -2.37
C GLY A 265 2.36 -35.14 -1.07
N HIS A 266 3.24 -34.78 -0.16
CA HIS A 266 3.30 -35.38 1.18
C HIS A 266 2.36 -34.64 2.15
N GLY A 267 1.22 -35.25 2.49
CA GLY A 267 0.18 -34.65 3.34
C GLY A 267 0.61 -34.21 4.75
N GLN A 268 1.78 -34.65 5.23
CA GLN A 268 2.33 -34.28 6.53
C GLN A 268 3.51 -33.30 6.47
N LEU A 269 4.20 -33.21 5.33
CA LEU A 269 5.40 -32.39 5.16
C LEU A 269 5.22 -31.25 4.14
N GLY A 270 4.24 -31.34 3.27
CA GLY A 270 3.97 -30.37 2.22
C GLY A 270 3.05 -29.24 2.69
N THR A 271 3.20 -28.08 2.04
CA THR A 271 2.32 -26.92 2.25
C THR A 271 1.04 -27.09 1.42
N GLN A 272 -0.11 -26.83 2.02
CA GLN A 272 -1.39 -26.94 1.32
C GLN A 272 -1.45 -25.99 0.09
N PRO A 273 -2.12 -26.39 -1.01
CA PRO A 273 -2.17 -25.60 -2.24
C PRO A 273 -2.63 -24.15 -2.04
N PHE A 274 -3.69 -23.93 -1.23
CA PHE A 274 -4.20 -22.58 -0.96
C PHE A 274 -3.19 -21.68 -0.21
N GLU A 275 -2.32 -22.24 0.63
CA GLU A 275 -1.29 -21.50 1.37
C GLU A 275 -0.15 -21.03 0.47
N ARG A 276 0.06 -21.69 -0.67
CA ARG A 276 1.13 -21.38 -1.64
C ARG A 276 0.77 -20.26 -2.61
N VAL A 277 -0.51 -19.89 -2.70
CA VAL A 277 -0.99 -18.83 -3.61
C VAL A 277 -0.41 -17.49 -3.21
N VAL A 278 0.16 -16.76 -4.17
CA VAL A 278 0.72 -15.42 -4.02
C VAL A 278 -0.02 -14.48 -4.97
N PRO A 279 -0.66 -13.41 -4.48
CA PRO A 279 -1.31 -12.45 -5.35
C PRO A 279 -0.26 -11.69 -6.16
N GLY A 280 -0.64 -11.23 -7.35
CA GLY A 280 0.15 -10.28 -8.12
C GLY A 280 -0.33 -8.85 -7.91
N ALA A 281 0.44 -7.89 -8.42
CA ALA A 281 0.15 -6.46 -8.30
C ALA A 281 -1.27 -6.09 -8.77
N ILE A 282 -1.81 -6.76 -9.80
CA ILE A 282 -3.19 -6.55 -10.28
C ILE A 282 -4.24 -6.88 -9.21
N HIS A 283 -3.98 -7.87 -8.35
CA HIS A 283 -4.87 -8.28 -7.27
C HIS A 283 -4.69 -7.37 -6.05
N GLU A 284 -3.45 -7.03 -5.71
CA GLU A 284 -3.14 -6.11 -4.60
C GLU A 284 -3.73 -4.72 -4.85
N ALA A 285 -3.77 -4.28 -6.13
CA ALA A 285 -4.38 -3.02 -6.54
C ALA A 285 -5.93 -3.05 -6.58
N HIS A 286 -6.58 -4.15 -6.21
CA HIS A 286 -8.04 -4.25 -6.19
C HIS A 286 -8.67 -3.10 -5.40
N GLN A 287 -9.67 -2.41 -5.99
CA GLN A 287 -10.30 -1.19 -5.50
C GLN A 287 -9.35 0.03 -5.34
N GLY A 288 -8.14 -0.06 -5.86
CA GLY A 288 -7.11 0.97 -5.80
C GLY A 288 -6.58 1.37 -7.17
N VAL A 289 -5.31 1.78 -7.20
CA VAL A 289 -4.57 2.19 -8.39
C VAL A 289 -3.42 1.23 -8.64
N LEU A 290 -3.37 0.69 -9.85
CA LEU A 290 -2.19 0.01 -10.39
C LEU A 290 -1.42 1.02 -11.24
N PHE A 291 -0.22 1.39 -10.80
CA PHE A 291 0.67 2.24 -11.57
C PHE A 291 1.74 1.41 -12.29
N LEU A 292 1.73 1.50 -13.61
CA LEU A 292 2.71 0.84 -14.48
C LEU A 292 3.55 1.90 -15.18
N ASP A 293 4.75 2.11 -14.68
CA ASP A 293 5.74 2.91 -15.40
C ASP A 293 6.36 2.09 -16.52
N GLU A 294 6.65 2.75 -17.64
CA GLU A 294 7.22 2.10 -18.83
C GLU A 294 6.40 0.91 -19.35
N ILE A 295 5.07 1.07 -19.42
CA ILE A 295 4.14 0.01 -19.85
C ILE A 295 4.52 -0.61 -21.21
N SER A 296 5.19 0.14 -22.08
CA SER A 296 5.73 -0.31 -23.37
C SER A 296 6.65 -1.53 -23.23
N HIS A 297 7.41 -1.60 -22.13
CA HIS A 297 8.39 -2.67 -21.90
C HIS A 297 7.75 -4.01 -21.45
N LEU A 298 6.48 -4.02 -21.10
CA LEU A 298 5.78 -5.24 -20.66
C LEU A 298 5.46 -6.20 -21.84
N GLY A 299 5.64 -5.77 -23.08
CA GLY A 299 5.46 -6.62 -24.26
C GLY A 299 4.12 -7.38 -24.28
N ALA A 300 4.17 -8.70 -24.39
CA ALA A 300 2.98 -9.56 -24.46
C ALA A 300 2.15 -9.57 -23.17
N THR A 301 2.72 -9.25 -22.03
CA THR A 301 2.05 -9.21 -20.72
C THR A 301 0.95 -8.16 -20.66
N GLN A 302 1.01 -7.12 -21.50
CA GLN A 302 -0.05 -6.13 -21.66
C GLN A 302 -1.42 -6.74 -21.99
N ARG A 303 -1.47 -7.91 -22.64
CA ARG A 303 -2.74 -8.62 -22.95
C ARG A 303 -3.44 -9.12 -21.69
N PHE A 304 -2.66 -9.56 -20.70
CA PHE A 304 -3.24 -10.02 -19.44
C PHE A 304 -3.78 -8.86 -18.62
N ILE A 305 -3.12 -7.70 -18.67
CA ILE A 305 -3.63 -6.46 -18.05
C ILE A 305 -4.96 -6.06 -18.69
N LEU A 306 -5.05 -6.09 -20.01
CA LEU A 306 -6.29 -5.82 -20.73
C LEU A 306 -7.41 -6.76 -20.30
N THR A 307 -7.12 -8.07 -20.19
CA THR A 307 -8.09 -9.07 -19.72
C THR A 307 -8.55 -8.75 -18.30
N ALA A 308 -7.63 -8.46 -17.38
CA ALA A 308 -7.96 -8.11 -16.00
C ALA A 308 -8.84 -6.86 -15.92
N MET A 309 -8.55 -5.82 -16.73
CA MET A 309 -9.37 -4.61 -16.82
C MET A 309 -10.79 -4.87 -17.35
N GLN A 310 -10.94 -5.80 -18.28
CA GLN A 310 -12.24 -6.14 -18.87
C GLN A 310 -13.10 -6.99 -17.95
N GLU A 311 -12.49 -8.05 -17.38
CA GLU A 311 -13.19 -9.03 -16.54
C GLU A 311 -13.28 -8.60 -15.07
N ARG A 312 -12.50 -7.59 -14.66
CA ARG A 312 -12.32 -7.16 -13.26
C ARG A 312 -11.91 -8.28 -12.30
N GLN A 313 -11.37 -9.34 -12.86
CA GLN A 313 -10.84 -10.50 -12.17
C GLN A 313 -9.75 -11.13 -13.01
N PHE A 314 -8.82 -11.82 -12.36
CA PHE A 314 -7.77 -12.55 -13.07
C PHE A 314 -7.37 -13.80 -12.28
N PRO A 315 -7.18 -14.97 -12.94
CA PRO A 315 -6.81 -16.19 -12.24
C PRO A 315 -5.34 -16.13 -11.79
N ILE A 316 -5.06 -16.68 -10.59
CA ILE A 316 -3.70 -16.96 -10.14
C ILE A 316 -3.39 -18.42 -10.44
N ALA A 317 -2.33 -18.68 -11.20
CA ALA A 317 -1.91 -20.03 -11.54
C ALA A 317 -0.39 -20.14 -11.40
N GLY A 318 0.09 -21.32 -11.05
CA GLY A 318 1.52 -21.61 -11.02
C GLY A 318 2.11 -21.48 -12.44
N ARG A 319 3.13 -20.66 -12.58
CA ARG A 319 3.73 -20.31 -13.89
C ARG A 319 4.99 -21.09 -14.21
N ASN A 320 5.58 -21.77 -13.23
CA ASN A 320 6.73 -22.64 -13.48
C ASN A 320 6.26 -24.07 -13.83
N PRO A 321 6.38 -24.51 -15.09
CA PRO A 321 5.91 -25.83 -15.52
C PRO A 321 6.60 -27.01 -14.81
N GLN A 322 7.79 -26.77 -14.26
CA GLN A 322 8.58 -27.78 -13.55
C GLN A 322 8.29 -27.81 -12.04
N SER A 323 7.38 -26.96 -11.59
CA SER A 323 7.01 -26.84 -10.17
C SER A 323 5.77 -27.66 -9.85
N ALA A 324 5.72 -28.25 -8.64
CA ALA A 324 4.50 -28.83 -8.08
C ALA A 324 3.35 -27.80 -7.94
N GLY A 325 3.65 -26.50 -8.04
CA GLY A 325 2.65 -25.43 -8.08
C GLY A 325 1.96 -25.26 -9.43
N ALA A 326 2.50 -25.85 -10.51
CA ALA A 326 1.96 -25.68 -11.87
C ALA A 326 0.51 -26.19 -12.05
N SER A 327 0.10 -27.17 -11.24
CA SER A 327 -1.27 -27.70 -11.24
C SER A 327 -2.27 -26.84 -10.48
N VAL A 328 -1.79 -25.96 -9.58
CA VAL A 328 -2.65 -25.14 -8.72
C VAL A 328 -3.11 -23.91 -9.49
N ARG A 329 -4.42 -23.71 -9.48
CA ARG A 329 -5.07 -22.55 -10.11
C ARG A 329 -6.24 -22.06 -9.28
N VAL A 330 -6.28 -20.76 -9.06
CA VAL A 330 -7.36 -20.06 -8.38
C VAL A 330 -8.07 -19.18 -9.40
N ASP A 331 -9.29 -19.51 -9.73
CA ASP A 331 -10.10 -18.76 -10.69
C ASP A 331 -10.93 -17.68 -9.98
N GLY A 332 -11.32 -16.62 -10.72
CA GLY A 332 -12.21 -15.59 -10.23
C GLY A 332 -11.62 -14.66 -9.14
N VAL A 333 -10.30 -14.52 -9.08
CA VAL A 333 -9.69 -13.62 -8.11
C VAL A 333 -9.94 -12.16 -8.53
N PRO A 334 -10.59 -11.33 -7.68
CA PRO A 334 -10.91 -9.95 -8.00
C PRO A 334 -9.67 -9.11 -8.33
N ALA A 335 -9.79 -8.28 -9.39
CA ALA A 335 -8.75 -7.40 -9.89
C ALA A 335 -9.39 -6.12 -10.50
N ASP A 336 -10.28 -5.45 -9.74
CA ASP A 336 -10.93 -4.20 -10.15
C ASP A 336 -10.08 -3.01 -9.70
N PHE A 337 -9.20 -2.54 -10.56
CA PHE A 337 -8.26 -1.45 -10.30
C PHE A 337 -8.40 -0.33 -11.34
N ILE A 338 -7.98 0.86 -10.98
CA ILE A 338 -7.73 1.93 -11.94
C ILE A 338 -6.30 1.77 -12.45
N LEU A 339 -6.16 1.57 -13.75
CA LEU A 339 -4.85 1.56 -14.38
C LEU A 339 -4.38 2.99 -14.60
N VAL A 340 -3.21 3.33 -14.06
CA VAL A 340 -2.45 4.50 -14.47
C VAL A 340 -1.17 3.99 -15.12
N ALA A 341 -1.10 4.12 -16.43
CA ALA A 341 0.06 3.69 -17.20
C ALA A 341 0.90 4.91 -17.60
N ALA A 342 2.21 4.73 -17.66
CA ALA A 342 3.12 5.76 -18.11
C ALA A 342 4.04 5.22 -19.20
N CYS A 343 4.33 6.05 -20.20
CA CYS A 343 5.33 5.75 -21.23
C CYS A 343 5.96 7.04 -21.77
N ASN A 344 7.07 6.91 -22.49
CA ASN A 344 7.64 7.98 -23.26
C ASN A 344 6.89 8.12 -24.60
N ILE A 345 6.93 9.30 -25.20
CA ILE A 345 6.28 9.55 -26.50
C ILE A 345 6.83 8.66 -27.61
N GLN A 346 8.12 8.34 -27.56
CA GLN A 346 8.79 7.48 -28.53
C GLN A 346 8.37 6.02 -28.44
N ASP A 347 7.94 5.58 -27.25
CA ASP A 347 7.58 4.19 -26.94
C ASP A 347 6.06 3.96 -27.03
N LEU A 348 5.30 4.99 -27.36
CA LEU A 348 3.84 4.94 -27.41
C LEU A 348 3.30 3.91 -28.41
N GLU A 349 4.03 3.68 -29.51
CA GLU A 349 3.70 2.67 -30.52
C GLU A 349 3.86 1.23 -30.01
N GLN A 350 4.65 1.02 -28.97
CA GLN A 350 4.85 -0.30 -28.34
C GLN A 350 3.72 -0.65 -27.36
N VAL A 351 2.89 0.31 -27.00
CA VAL A 351 1.67 0.04 -26.22
C VAL A 351 0.65 -0.65 -27.14
N LEU A 352 0.20 -1.84 -26.74
CA LEU A 352 -0.75 -2.61 -27.54
C LEU A 352 -2.00 -1.78 -27.87
N SER A 353 -2.32 -1.67 -29.16
CA SER A 353 -3.45 -0.89 -29.67
C SER A 353 -4.78 -1.21 -28.96
N PRO A 354 -5.16 -2.47 -28.66
CA PRO A 354 -6.37 -2.76 -27.89
C PRO A 354 -6.33 -2.21 -26.46
N LEU A 355 -5.17 -2.25 -25.79
CA LEU A 355 -5.02 -1.72 -24.42
C LEU A 355 -5.11 -0.20 -24.45
N ARG A 356 -4.42 0.47 -25.35
CA ARG A 356 -4.49 1.92 -25.53
C ARG A 356 -5.91 2.38 -25.86
N SER A 357 -6.59 1.67 -26.78
CA SER A 357 -7.98 1.94 -27.12
C SER A 357 -8.92 1.79 -25.90
N ARG A 358 -8.68 0.79 -25.04
CA ARG A 358 -9.44 0.62 -23.80
C ARG A 358 -9.21 1.77 -22.83
N ILE A 359 -7.95 2.17 -22.63
CA ILE A 359 -7.63 3.30 -21.74
C ILE A 359 -8.27 4.59 -22.30
N SER A 360 -8.08 4.89 -23.58
CA SER A 360 -8.61 6.13 -24.19
C SER A 360 -10.14 6.14 -24.30
N GLY A 361 -10.78 4.97 -24.47
CA GLY A 361 -12.25 4.85 -24.57
C GLY A 361 -12.96 5.02 -23.25
N ASP A 362 -12.41 4.44 -22.18
CA ASP A 362 -13.00 4.49 -20.83
C ASP A 362 -12.25 5.45 -19.89
N GLY A 363 -11.27 6.21 -20.36
CA GLY A 363 -10.43 7.08 -19.56
C GLY A 363 -9.80 8.20 -20.36
N TYR A 364 -8.54 8.51 -20.03
CA TYR A 364 -7.83 9.64 -20.62
C TYR A 364 -6.41 9.25 -21.02
N GLU A 365 -6.00 9.74 -22.19
CA GLU A 365 -4.60 9.78 -22.61
C GLU A 365 -4.13 11.24 -22.47
N ILE A 366 -3.12 11.46 -21.65
CA ILE A 366 -2.66 12.78 -21.26
C ILE A 366 -1.20 12.93 -21.69
N LEU A 367 -0.95 13.94 -22.51
CA LEU A 367 0.40 14.37 -22.83
C LEU A 367 0.91 15.27 -21.69
N VAL A 368 1.92 14.81 -21.00
CA VAL A 368 2.51 15.56 -19.87
C VAL A 368 3.49 16.59 -20.40
N GLU A 369 3.32 17.84 -20.00
CA GLU A 369 4.12 18.96 -20.48
C GLU A 369 5.58 18.83 -20.03
N THR A 370 6.49 19.25 -20.92
CA THR A 370 7.95 19.13 -20.69
C THR A 370 8.60 20.46 -20.34
N THR A 371 7.92 21.55 -20.64
CA THR A 371 8.43 22.92 -20.47
C THR A 371 7.41 23.76 -19.72
N MET A 372 7.92 24.59 -18.85
CA MET A 372 7.11 25.55 -18.11
C MET A 372 7.56 26.96 -18.52
N GLU A 373 6.60 27.84 -18.79
CA GLU A 373 6.91 29.23 -19.10
C GLU A 373 7.61 29.93 -17.93
N ASP A 374 8.57 30.78 -18.24
CA ASP A 374 9.25 31.58 -17.22
C ASP A 374 8.36 32.77 -16.79
N SER A 375 7.42 32.50 -15.90
CA SER A 375 6.53 33.48 -15.27
C SER A 375 6.81 33.61 -13.78
N GLN A 376 6.37 34.72 -13.17
CA GLN A 376 6.49 34.89 -11.72
C GLN A 376 5.70 33.83 -10.95
N ALA A 377 4.53 33.44 -11.45
CA ALA A 377 3.72 32.38 -10.87
C ALA A 377 4.47 31.03 -10.90
N ASN A 378 5.07 30.67 -12.03
CA ASN A 378 5.81 29.42 -12.16
C ASN A 378 7.09 29.39 -11.32
N ARG A 379 7.76 30.52 -11.13
CA ARG A 379 8.89 30.66 -10.19
C ARG A 379 8.45 30.45 -8.75
N ALA A 380 7.25 30.95 -8.37
CA ALA A 380 6.67 30.71 -7.04
C ALA A 380 6.35 29.22 -6.83
N LEU A 381 5.78 28.54 -7.81
CA LEU A 381 5.54 27.11 -7.77
C LEU A 381 6.84 26.28 -7.67
N LEU A 382 7.90 26.69 -8.38
CA LEU A 382 9.22 26.05 -8.23
C LEU A 382 9.78 26.24 -6.81
N ALA A 383 9.61 27.40 -6.20
CA ALA A 383 9.99 27.61 -4.81
C ALA A 383 9.19 26.69 -3.85
N GLN A 384 7.90 26.50 -4.11
CA GLN A 384 7.08 25.52 -3.38
C GLN A 384 7.63 24.10 -3.56
N PHE A 385 8.00 23.69 -4.77
CA PHE A 385 8.59 22.39 -5.04
C PHE A 385 9.90 22.18 -4.24
N VAL A 386 10.79 23.17 -4.26
CA VAL A 386 12.03 23.12 -3.48
C VAL A 386 11.73 22.97 -1.98
N ALA A 387 10.74 23.71 -1.46
CA ALA A 387 10.31 23.57 -0.07
C ALA A 387 9.80 22.17 0.26
N GLN A 388 9.04 21.56 -0.65
CA GLN A 388 8.54 20.19 -0.51
C GLN A 388 9.68 19.18 -0.44
N GLU A 389 10.66 19.28 -1.36
CA GLU A 389 11.81 18.38 -1.41
C GLU A 389 12.69 18.52 -0.16
N ILE A 390 12.93 19.75 0.30
CA ILE A 390 13.70 20.01 1.52
C ILE A 390 12.98 19.46 2.76
N ALA A 391 11.66 19.65 2.86
CA ALA A 391 10.87 19.11 3.98
C ALA A 391 10.94 17.59 4.01
N THR A 392 10.78 16.94 2.86
CA THR A 392 10.88 15.47 2.73
C THR A 392 12.29 14.98 3.09
N ALA A 393 13.34 15.64 2.61
CA ALA A 393 14.73 15.31 2.94
C ALA A 393 15.04 15.52 4.43
N ALA A 394 14.53 16.59 5.04
CA ALA A 394 14.70 16.86 6.46
C ALA A 394 14.02 15.81 7.34
N ASP A 395 12.84 15.36 6.97
CA ASP A 395 12.13 14.29 7.64
C ASP A 395 12.92 12.96 7.56
N LEU A 396 13.44 12.61 6.39
CA LEU A 396 14.29 11.44 6.20
C LEU A 396 15.58 11.53 7.05
N LEU A 397 16.26 12.65 7.05
CA LEU A 397 17.48 12.85 7.86
C LEU A 397 17.18 12.78 9.36
N SER A 398 16.06 13.32 9.82
CA SER A 398 15.63 13.22 11.23
C SER A 398 15.36 11.77 11.65
N GLN A 399 14.81 10.97 10.77
CA GLN A 399 14.59 9.54 10.99
C GLN A 399 15.92 8.77 11.10
N HIS A 400 16.90 9.07 10.26
CA HIS A 400 18.22 8.43 10.31
C HIS A 400 19.08 8.88 11.52
N ALA A 401 18.95 10.12 11.96
CA ALA A 401 19.70 10.64 13.11
C ALA A 401 19.22 10.02 14.46
N THR A 402 18.01 9.48 14.51
CA THR A 402 17.45 8.85 15.71
C THR A 402 17.70 7.34 15.80
N SER A 403 18.32 6.72 14.78
CA SER A 403 18.75 5.32 14.83
C SER A 403 20.09 5.22 15.51
N PRO A 404 20.24 4.58 16.71
CA PRO A 404 21.53 4.35 17.30
C PRO A 404 22.33 3.41 16.37
N ARG A 405 23.52 3.82 15.97
CA ARG A 405 24.48 2.97 15.30
C ARG A 405 24.71 1.75 16.20
N ALA A 406 24.37 0.57 15.70
CA ALA A 406 24.82 -0.68 16.29
C ALA A 406 26.33 -0.74 16.11
N THR A 407 27.07 -0.56 17.20
CA THR A 407 28.47 -0.91 17.33
C THR A 407 28.57 -2.40 17.63
#